data_6168cfd0e96bec7ba111c75144fa0468
#
_entry.id   6168cfd0e96bec7ba111c75144fa0468
#
_cell.length_a   1.000
_cell.length_b   1.000
_cell.length_c   1.000
_cell.angle_alpha   90.00
_cell.angle_beta   90.00
_cell.angle_gamma   90.00
#
_symmetry.space_group_name_H-M   'P 1'
#
loop_
_entity.id
_entity.type
_entity.pdbx_description
1 polymer ?
#
loop_
_entity_poly.entity_id
_entity_poly.type
_entity_poly.pdbx_seq_one_letter_code
_entity_poly.pdbx_strand_id
1 'polypeptide(L)'
;AKECWKCHKHFEPLGMPFESFTDRGWVRTGMYYHKKQKRFETMLTPDKIKSGLEKGELIEHPFDTSGKITGTGEVGIDGPVKDANELVTKLAKSTRVRQSIIRHCFRYWMGRNEMLSDSKTLIDAEKSYLDSGGKFSNDGGRGAVLDPPVRMIILELCLCCEDLVCRAAL
;
A
#
# COMPACT_ATOMS: atom_id res chain seq x y z
N ALA A 1 -26.64 6.65 -7.85
CA ALA A 1 -25.79 5.45 -8.03
C ALA A 1 -24.96 5.48 -9.32
N LYS A 2 -25.52 5.89 -10.49
CA LYS A 2 -24.75 5.92 -11.77
C LYS A 2 -23.59 6.93 -11.75
N GLU A 3 -23.74 8.07 -11.11
CA GLU A 3 -22.68 9.10 -11.05
C GLU A 3 -21.51 8.66 -10.17
N CYS A 4 -21.76 8.05 -9.02
CA CYS A 4 -20.71 7.53 -8.15
C CYS A 4 -19.88 6.45 -8.86
N TRP A 5 -20.54 5.59 -9.65
CA TRP A 5 -19.88 4.50 -10.36
C TRP A 5 -18.86 4.96 -11.41
N LYS A 6 -18.97 6.17 -11.93
CA LYS A 6 -17.99 6.72 -12.88
C LYS A 6 -16.57 6.74 -12.32
N CYS A 7 -16.42 7.03 -11.02
CA CYS A 7 -15.13 7.03 -10.33
C CYS A 7 -14.86 5.70 -9.62
N HIS A 8 -15.85 5.16 -8.91
CA HIS A 8 -15.72 3.95 -8.09
C HIS A 8 -15.23 2.73 -8.87
N LYS A 9 -15.69 2.54 -10.10
CA LYS A 9 -15.24 1.44 -10.97
C LYS A 9 -13.72 1.37 -11.21
N HIS A 10 -13.00 2.47 -10.97
CA HIS A 10 -11.57 2.54 -11.21
C HIS A 10 -10.74 2.22 -9.96
N PHE A 11 -11.25 2.54 -8.76
CA PHE A 11 -10.48 2.34 -7.53
C PHE A 11 -11.06 1.24 -6.63
N GLU A 12 -12.36 0.93 -6.70
CA GLU A 12 -12.93 -0.18 -5.92
C GLU A 12 -12.21 -1.51 -6.13
N PRO A 13 -11.85 -1.91 -7.38
CA PRO A 13 -11.13 -3.16 -7.58
C PRO A 13 -9.76 -3.22 -6.88
N LEU A 14 -9.16 -2.07 -6.58
CA LEU A 14 -7.92 -1.99 -5.77
C LEU A 14 -8.22 -1.90 -4.28
N GLY A 15 -9.38 -1.38 -3.90
CA GLY A 15 -9.80 -1.23 -2.51
C GLY A 15 -10.31 -2.52 -1.88
N MET A 16 -11.03 -3.35 -2.65
CA MET A 16 -11.64 -4.58 -2.16
C MET A 16 -10.69 -5.53 -1.41
N PRO A 17 -9.44 -5.74 -1.83
CA PRO A 17 -8.48 -6.54 -1.07
C PRO A 17 -8.24 -6.06 0.35
N PHE A 18 -8.39 -4.75 0.61
CA PHE A 18 -8.21 -4.17 1.95
C PHE A 18 -9.46 -4.28 2.82
N GLU A 19 -10.57 -4.80 2.32
CA GLU A 19 -11.76 -5.13 3.14
C GLU A 19 -11.45 -6.13 4.26
N SER A 20 -10.34 -6.88 4.14
CA SER A 20 -9.80 -7.71 5.23
C SER A 20 -9.32 -6.92 6.45
N PHE A 21 -9.29 -5.59 6.39
CA PHE A 21 -8.90 -4.74 7.50
C PHE A 21 -10.07 -3.88 7.97
N THR A 22 -10.10 -3.60 9.28
CA THR A 22 -11.05 -2.63 9.84
C THR A 22 -10.51 -1.20 9.67
N ASP A 23 -11.33 -0.21 9.98
CA ASP A 23 -10.97 1.21 10.08
C ASP A 23 -9.80 1.50 11.06
N ARG A 24 -9.52 0.57 11.97
CA ARG A 24 -8.40 0.63 12.94
C ARG A 24 -7.21 -0.25 12.57
N GLY A 25 -7.21 -0.84 11.38
CA GLY A 25 -6.13 -1.71 10.90
C GLY A 25 -6.14 -3.15 11.46
N TRP A 26 -7.19 -3.56 12.18
CA TRP A 26 -7.31 -4.95 12.65
C TRP A 26 -7.77 -5.86 11.51
N VAL A 27 -7.25 -7.08 11.47
CA VAL A 27 -7.66 -8.07 10.48
C VAL A 27 -9.05 -8.59 10.81
N ARG A 28 -9.94 -8.56 9.79
CA ARG A 28 -11.27 -9.16 9.84
C ARG A 28 -11.24 -10.56 9.25
N THR A 29 -11.93 -11.49 9.90
CA THR A 29 -12.11 -12.86 9.42
C THR A 29 -13.45 -13.07 8.73
N GLY A 30 -14.35 -12.10 8.79
CA GLY A 30 -15.69 -12.15 8.21
C GLY A 30 -16.44 -10.83 8.36
N MET A 31 -17.61 -10.76 7.78
CA MET A 31 -18.54 -9.63 7.90
C MET A 31 -19.80 -10.11 8.61
N TYR A 32 -20.14 -9.46 9.71
CA TYR A 32 -21.25 -9.86 10.58
C TYR A 32 -22.26 -8.73 10.76
N TYR A 33 -23.52 -9.01 10.49
CA TYR A 33 -24.62 -8.06 10.70
C TYR A 33 -25.36 -8.35 11.99
N HIS A 34 -25.47 -7.36 12.88
CA HIS A 34 -26.18 -7.49 14.15
C HIS A 34 -27.66 -7.13 13.96
N LYS A 35 -28.57 -8.11 14.10
CA LYS A 35 -30.00 -7.95 13.83
C LYS A 35 -30.67 -6.89 14.72
N LYS A 36 -30.38 -6.90 16.01
CA LYS A 36 -31.01 -5.95 16.97
C LYS A 36 -30.47 -4.52 16.78
N GLN A 37 -29.17 -4.38 16.50
CA GLN A 37 -28.54 -3.07 16.35
C GLN A 37 -28.65 -2.54 14.92
N LYS A 38 -29.10 -3.36 13.97
CA LYS A 38 -29.25 -3.02 12.54
C LYS A 38 -28.01 -2.42 11.91
N ARG A 39 -26.85 -2.96 12.25
CA ARG A 39 -25.56 -2.50 11.72
C ARG A 39 -24.58 -3.66 11.52
N PHE A 40 -23.57 -3.42 10.68
CA PHE A 40 -22.43 -4.31 10.59
C PHE A 40 -21.50 -4.09 11.77
N GLU A 41 -21.02 -5.19 12.33
CA GLU A 41 -20.01 -5.19 13.39
C GLU A 41 -18.62 -5.34 12.79
N THR A 42 -17.76 -4.38 13.10
CA THR A 42 -16.40 -4.33 12.54
C THR A 42 -15.34 -4.89 13.49
N MET A 43 -15.68 -5.06 14.78
CA MET A 43 -14.74 -5.46 15.82
C MET A 43 -15.38 -6.47 16.77
N LEU A 44 -15.42 -7.73 16.34
CA LEU A 44 -15.88 -8.83 17.19
C LEU A 44 -14.71 -9.76 17.51
N THR A 45 -14.60 -10.14 18.77
CA THR A 45 -13.71 -11.25 19.17
C THR A 45 -14.31 -12.58 18.69
N PRO A 46 -13.48 -13.61 18.45
CA PRO A 46 -13.97 -14.94 18.03
C PRO A 46 -15.10 -15.49 18.93
N ASP A 47 -14.99 -15.29 20.25
CA ASP A 47 -16.00 -15.73 21.22
C ASP A 47 -17.34 -14.99 21.04
N LYS A 48 -17.29 -13.69 20.77
CA LYS A 48 -18.48 -12.89 20.51
C LYS A 48 -19.14 -13.26 19.18
N ILE A 49 -18.34 -13.57 18.16
CA ILE A 49 -18.84 -14.08 16.88
C ILE A 49 -19.57 -15.39 17.10
N LYS A 50 -18.91 -16.38 17.73
CA LYS A 50 -19.49 -17.69 18.03
C LYS A 50 -20.80 -17.57 18.82
N SER A 51 -20.76 -16.86 19.94
CA SER A 51 -21.94 -16.66 20.78
C SER A 51 -23.07 -15.94 20.06
N GLY A 52 -22.75 -14.91 19.27
CA GLY A 52 -23.76 -14.14 18.51
C GLY A 52 -24.42 -14.94 17.39
N LEU A 53 -23.67 -15.81 16.72
CA LEU A 53 -24.21 -16.73 15.71
C LEU A 53 -25.09 -17.82 16.36
N GLU A 54 -24.64 -18.44 17.46
CA GLU A 54 -25.40 -19.43 18.21
C GLU A 54 -26.73 -18.88 18.77
N LYS A 55 -26.73 -17.64 19.23
CA LYS A 55 -27.95 -16.95 19.70
C LYS A 55 -28.81 -16.39 18.56
N GLY A 56 -28.37 -16.49 17.32
CA GLY A 56 -29.06 -15.93 16.18
C GLY A 56 -29.14 -14.39 16.16
N GLU A 57 -28.30 -13.72 16.93
CA GLU A 57 -28.19 -12.25 16.99
C GLU A 57 -27.35 -11.68 15.85
N LEU A 58 -26.37 -12.47 15.37
CA LEU A 58 -25.56 -12.15 14.23
C LEU A 58 -25.98 -12.93 12.99
N ILE A 59 -25.77 -12.34 11.82
CA ILE A 59 -25.82 -12.99 10.51
C ILE A 59 -24.47 -12.81 9.88
N GLU A 60 -23.87 -13.91 9.44
CA GLU A 60 -22.66 -13.86 8.62
C GLU A 60 -23.03 -13.49 7.19
N HIS A 61 -22.31 -12.54 6.63
CA HIS A 61 -22.46 -12.11 5.24
C HIS A 61 -21.24 -12.57 4.42
N PRO A 62 -21.41 -12.75 3.10
CA PRO A 62 -20.30 -13.01 2.20
C PRO A 62 -19.20 -11.97 2.38
N PHE A 63 -17.97 -12.44 2.47
CA PHE A 63 -16.78 -11.63 2.67
C PHE A 63 -15.80 -11.89 1.51
N ASP A 64 -15.81 -10.97 0.56
CA ASP A 64 -14.95 -11.04 -0.62
C ASP A 64 -13.82 -10.02 -0.50
N THR A 65 -12.60 -10.48 -0.56
CA THR A 65 -11.37 -9.67 -0.54
C THR A 65 -10.64 -9.73 -1.87
N SER A 66 -11.29 -10.25 -2.90
CA SER A 66 -10.71 -10.29 -4.24
C SER A 66 -10.75 -8.91 -4.89
N GLY A 67 -9.76 -8.65 -5.73
CA GLY A 67 -9.67 -7.39 -6.45
C GLY A 67 -9.01 -7.57 -7.81
N LYS A 68 -8.64 -6.45 -8.42
CA LYS A 68 -7.99 -6.45 -9.71
C LYS A 68 -7.08 -5.24 -9.90
N ILE A 69 -5.87 -5.48 -10.37
CA ILE A 69 -4.96 -4.43 -10.85
C ILE A 69 -5.21 -4.23 -12.33
N THR A 70 -5.34 -2.99 -12.77
CA THR A 70 -5.55 -2.64 -14.18
C THR A 70 -4.80 -1.36 -14.54
N GLY A 71 -4.35 -1.26 -15.79
CA GLY A 71 -3.81 -0.03 -16.36
C GLY A 71 -2.35 0.23 -16.02
N THR A 72 -1.61 -0.73 -15.47
CA THR A 72 -0.16 -0.58 -15.31
C THR A 72 0.54 -0.71 -16.65
N GLY A 73 0.01 -1.52 -17.56
CA GLY A 73 0.65 -1.89 -18.83
C GLY A 73 1.87 -2.79 -18.64
N GLU A 74 2.05 -3.35 -17.43
CA GLU A 74 3.18 -4.23 -17.09
C GLU A 74 2.73 -5.69 -17.11
N VAL A 75 3.47 -6.51 -17.85
CA VAL A 75 3.21 -7.96 -17.92
C VAL A 75 3.36 -8.59 -16.54
N GLY A 76 2.35 -9.35 -16.12
CA GLY A 76 2.35 -10.07 -14.83
C GLY A 76 1.93 -9.21 -13.62
N ILE A 77 1.70 -7.92 -13.79
CA ILE A 77 1.16 -7.03 -12.74
C ILE A 77 -0.34 -6.90 -12.88
N ASP A 78 -0.83 -6.51 -14.08
CA ASP A 78 -2.26 -6.42 -14.34
C ASP A 78 -2.94 -7.79 -14.22
N GLY A 79 -4.11 -7.82 -13.59
CA GLY A 79 -4.87 -9.04 -13.40
C GLY A 79 -5.57 -9.13 -12.05
N PRO A 80 -6.29 -10.24 -11.80
CA PRO A 80 -6.98 -10.46 -10.54
C PRO A 80 -5.98 -10.66 -9.39
N VAL A 81 -6.42 -10.30 -8.19
CA VAL A 81 -5.75 -10.57 -6.92
C VAL A 81 -6.77 -11.11 -5.93
N LYS A 82 -6.37 -12.08 -5.11
CA LYS A 82 -7.27 -12.74 -4.15
C LYS A 82 -7.39 -12.00 -2.82
N ASP A 83 -6.34 -11.26 -2.45
CA ASP A 83 -6.25 -10.60 -1.15
C ASP A 83 -5.23 -9.44 -1.18
N ALA A 84 -5.14 -8.71 -0.07
CA ALA A 84 -4.23 -7.59 0.08
C ALA A 84 -2.75 -8.01 -0.02
N ASN A 85 -2.38 -9.21 0.44
CA ASN A 85 -0.99 -9.67 0.39
C ASN A 85 -0.54 -9.91 -1.06
N GLU A 86 -1.40 -10.54 -1.87
CA GLU A 86 -1.12 -10.72 -3.29
C GLU A 86 -1.07 -9.37 -4.02
N LEU A 87 -2.00 -8.45 -3.71
CA LEU A 87 -2.02 -7.11 -4.26
C LEU A 87 -0.69 -6.40 -3.98
N VAL A 88 -0.28 -6.31 -2.71
CA VAL A 88 0.96 -5.64 -2.30
C VAL A 88 2.18 -6.31 -2.94
N THR A 89 2.22 -7.64 -2.99
CA THR A 89 3.31 -8.38 -3.61
C THR A 89 3.45 -8.09 -5.11
N LYS A 90 2.35 -7.96 -5.83
CA LYS A 90 2.37 -7.56 -7.25
C LYS A 90 2.80 -6.10 -7.41
N LEU A 91 2.22 -5.19 -6.61
CA LEU A 91 2.57 -3.76 -6.65
C LEU A 91 4.05 -3.52 -6.33
N ALA A 92 4.63 -4.27 -5.38
CA ALA A 92 6.05 -4.17 -5.05
C ALA A 92 6.99 -4.52 -6.23
N LYS A 93 6.51 -5.31 -7.20
CA LYS A 93 7.25 -5.66 -8.42
C LYS A 93 7.03 -4.66 -9.56
N SER A 94 6.05 -3.77 -9.45
CA SER A 94 5.71 -2.82 -10.49
C SER A 94 6.75 -1.71 -10.62
N THR A 95 7.23 -1.51 -11.84
CA THR A 95 8.11 -0.39 -12.19
C THR A 95 7.43 0.95 -11.98
N ARG A 96 6.15 1.06 -12.32
CA ARG A 96 5.38 2.29 -12.13
C ARG A 96 5.23 2.67 -10.66
N VAL A 97 4.97 1.69 -9.79
CA VAL A 97 4.88 1.94 -8.34
C VAL A 97 6.23 2.40 -7.79
N ARG A 98 7.31 1.72 -8.16
CA ARG A 98 8.68 2.11 -7.78
C ARG A 98 9.01 3.53 -8.22
N GLN A 99 8.79 3.85 -9.49
CA GLN A 99 9.03 5.20 -10.02
C GLN A 99 8.16 6.25 -9.36
N SER A 100 6.91 5.92 -9.02
CA SER A 100 6.02 6.81 -8.28
C SER A 100 6.58 7.13 -6.89
N ILE A 101 7.06 6.13 -6.16
CA ILE A 101 7.67 6.32 -4.83
C ILE A 101 8.90 7.22 -4.95
N ILE A 102 9.81 6.96 -5.89
CA ILE A 102 11.01 7.77 -6.12
C ILE A 102 10.65 9.22 -6.41
N ARG A 103 9.62 9.47 -7.25
CA ARG A 103 9.13 10.83 -7.53
C ARG A 103 8.52 11.50 -6.31
N HIS A 104 7.76 10.76 -5.50
CA HIS A 104 7.22 11.31 -4.26
C HIS A 104 8.33 11.71 -3.27
N CYS A 105 9.35 10.87 -3.14
CA CYS A 105 10.54 11.19 -2.36
C CYS A 105 11.23 12.45 -2.90
N PHE A 106 11.48 12.52 -4.21
CA PHE A 106 12.06 13.69 -4.84
C PHE A 106 11.26 14.96 -4.54
N ARG A 107 9.94 14.94 -4.74
CA ARG A 107 9.07 16.10 -4.47
C ARG A 107 9.12 16.55 -3.03
N TYR A 108 9.13 15.57 -2.11
CA TYR A 108 9.22 15.86 -0.69
C TYR A 108 10.53 16.60 -0.33
N TRP A 109 11.66 16.08 -0.82
CA TRP A 109 12.99 16.65 -0.49
C TRP A 109 13.29 17.94 -1.23
N MET A 110 12.88 18.03 -2.49
CA MET A 110 13.14 19.22 -3.30
C MET A 110 12.11 20.34 -3.07
N GLY A 111 11.02 20.07 -2.34
CA GLY A 111 9.93 21.04 -2.11
C GLY A 111 9.22 21.50 -3.39
N ARG A 112 9.39 20.75 -4.50
CA ARG A 112 8.82 21.08 -5.82
C ARG A 112 8.56 19.83 -6.64
N ASN A 113 7.75 19.98 -7.68
CA ASN A 113 7.59 18.92 -8.67
C ASN A 113 8.85 18.77 -9.53
N GLU A 114 9.02 17.56 -10.10
CA GLU A 114 10.08 17.25 -11.05
C GLU A 114 9.91 18.03 -12.37
N MET A 115 11.03 18.39 -12.97
CA MET A 115 11.15 18.96 -14.32
C MET A 115 11.92 18.03 -15.23
N LEU A 116 11.92 18.28 -16.54
CA LEU A 116 12.68 17.47 -17.50
C LEU A 116 14.19 17.42 -17.19
N SER A 117 14.74 18.51 -16.65
CA SER A 117 16.13 18.58 -16.21
C SER A 117 16.48 17.60 -15.08
N ASP A 118 15.49 17.16 -14.31
CA ASP A 118 15.69 16.22 -13.19
C ASP A 118 15.67 14.75 -13.64
N SER A 119 15.44 14.48 -14.92
CA SER A 119 15.29 13.12 -15.46
C SER A 119 16.49 12.23 -15.14
N LYS A 120 17.72 12.76 -15.28
CA LYS A 120 18.93 12.02 -14.95
C LYS A 120 18.97 11.63 -13.47
N THR A 121 18.66 12.56 -12.59
CA THR A 121 18.63 12.34 -11.13
C THR A 121 17.61 11.25 -10.76
N LEU A 122 16.42 11.26 -11.36
CA LEU A 122 15.40 10.25 -11.11
C LEU A 122 15.80 8.86 -11.63
N ILE A 123 16.44 8.78 -12.80
CA ILE A 123 16.95 7.54 -13.39
C ILE A 123 18.08 6.97 -12.51
N ASP A 124 19.02 7.81 -12.08
CA ASP A 124 20.13 7.40 -11.22
C ASP A 124 19.64 6.93 -9.85
N ALA A 125 18.61 7.60 -9.29
CA ALA A 125 17.97 7.18 -8.04
C ALA A 125 17.26 5.81 -8.19
N GLU A 126 16.53 5.59 -9.28
CA GLU A 126 15.90 4.29 -9.56
C GLU A 126 16.93 3.18 -9.70
N LYS A 127 18.02 3.43 -10.43
CA LYS A 127 19.10 2.47 -10.60
C LYS A 127 19.75 2.14 -9.26
N SER A 128 20.06 3.14 -8.45
CA SER A 128 20.65 2.95 -7.13
C SER A 128 19.74 2.13 -6.20
N TYR A 129 18.43 2.38 -6.23
CA TYR A 129 17.44 1.59 -5.51
C TYR A 129 17.47 0.11 -5.94
N LEU A 130 17.52 -0.16 -7.24
CA LEU A 130 17.60 -1.52 -7.77
C LEU A 130 18.92 -2.21 -7.39
N ASP A 131 20.04 -1.52 -7.54
CA ASP A 131 21.38 -2.05 -7.24
C ASP A 131 21.55 -2.37 -5.74
N SER A 132 20.84 -1.65 -4.87
CA SER A 132 20.78 -1.91 -3.42
C SER A 132 19.86 -3.05 -3.00
N GLY A 133 19.17 -3.70 -3.95
CA GLY A 133 18.18 -4.74 -3.66
C GLY A 133 16.87 -4.19 -3.09
N GLY A 134 16.50 -2.96 -3.44
CA GLY A 134 15.27 -2.32 -3.01
C GLY A 134 15.36 -1.59 -1.66
N LYS A 135 16.58 -1.30 -1.21
CA LYS A 135 16.81 -0.53 0.01
C LYS A 135 16.92 0.96 -0.30
N PHE A 136 16.27 1.78 0.50
CA PHE A 136 16.47 3.24 0.48
C PHE A 136 17.67 3.67 1.33
N SER A 137 18.21 2.79 2.18
CA SER A 137 19.40 3.02 3.02
C SER A 137 20.62 2.33 2.43
N ASN A 138 21.74 3.04 2.41
CA ASN A 138 23.05 2.48 2.09
C ASN A 138 23.78 2.14 3.39
N ASP A 139 23.58 0.93 3.91
CA ASP A 139 24.35 0.42 5.05
C ASP A 139 25.74 0.01 4.55
N GLY A 140 26.60 1.03 4.27
CA GLY A 140 28.06 0.84 4.19
C GLY A 140 28.64 0.00 3.05
N GLY A 141 27.88 -0.38 2.04
CA GLY A 141 28.41 -1.05 0.84
C GLY A 141 28.93 -0.06 -0.19
N ARG A 142 30.21 -0.16 -0.55
CA ARG A 142 30.87 0.63 -1.60
C ARG A 142 30.15 0.44 -2.95
N GLY A 143 29.13 1.25 -3.22
CA GLY A 143 28.40 1.21 -4.48
C GLY A 143 27.91 2.60 -4.88
N ALA A 144 28.25 2.98 -6.08
CA ALA A 144 27.82 4.17 -6.83
C ALA A 144 28.05 5.51 -6.13
N VAL A 145 29.00 6.24 -6.62
CA VAL A 145 29.16 7.69 -6.40
C VAL A 145 27.97 8.35 -7.05
N LEU A 146 26.92 8.56 -6.26
CA LEU A 146 25.82 9.41 -6.68
C LEU A 146 26.28 10.87 -6.60
N ASP A 147 25.92 11.66 -7.59
CA ASP A 147 26.08 13.11 -7.52
C ASP A 147 25.56 13.65 -6.18
N PRO A 148 26.22 14.64 -5.57
CA PRO A 148 25.92 15.14 -4.24
C PRO A 148 24.43 15.33 -3.91
N PRO A 149 23.56 15.86 -4.82
CA PRO A 149 22.14 15.99 -4.53
C PRO A 149 21.42 14.65 -4.38
N VAL A 150 21.78 13.63 -5.16
CA VAL A 150 21.12 12.31 -5.06
C VAL A 150 21.58 11.56 -3.80
N ARG A 151 22.85 11.70 -3.43
CA ARG A 151 23.40 11.14 -2.19
C ARG A 151 22.79 11.78 -0.95
N MET A 152 22.57 13.09 -0.96
CA MET A 152 21.86 13.81 0.09
C MET A 152 20.41 13.36 0.21
N ILE A 153 19.69 13.24 -0.91
CA ILE A 153 18.31 12.76 -0.95
C ILE A 153 18.18 11.36 -0.34
N ILE A 154 19.09 10.44 -0.66
CA ILE A 154 19.06 9.07 -0.14
C ILE A 154 19.49 9.01 1.33
N LEU A 155 20.50 9.75 1.74
CA LEU A 155 20.97 9.78 3.14
C LEU A 155 19.91 10.39 4.08
N GLU A 156 19.24 11.44 3.65
CA GLU A 156 18.18 12.05 4.46
C GLU A 156 16.90 11.22 4.51
N LEU A 157 16.57 10.46 3.43
CA LEU A 157 15.51 9.46 3.45
C LEU A 157 15.74 8.39 4.54
N CYS A 158 16.97 7.99 4.78
CA CYS A 158 17.31 7.02 5.80
C CYS A 158 17.09 7.56 7.22
N LEU A 159 17.55 8.78 7.49
CA LEU A 159 17.43 9.40 8.80
C LEU A 159 15.96 9.65 9.21
N CYS A 160 15.09 10.02 8.27
CA CYS A 160 13.67 10.18 8.56
C CYS A 160 12.88 8.88 8.70
N CYS A 161 13.26 7.79 7.99
CA CYS A 161 12.62 6.49 8.17
C CYS A 161 12.96 5.87 9.53
N GLU A 162 14.17 6.02 10.04
CA GLU A 162 14.53 5.58 11.39
C GLU A 162 13.73 6.31 12.47
N ASP A 163 13.50 7.61 12.34
CA ASP A 163 12.69 8.39 13.28
C ASP A 163 11.18 8.06 13.21
N LEU A 164 10.64 7.72 12.05
CA LEU A 164 9.22 7.37 11.90
C LEU A 164 8.91 5.95 12.39
N VAL A 165 9.82 5.00 12.20
CA VAL A 165 9.66 3.62 12.70
C VAL A 165 9.88 3.55 14.20
N CYS A 166 10.81 4.31 14.77
CA CYS A 166 11.02 4.39 16.21
C CYS A 166 9.86 5.06 16.97
N ARG A 167 9.15 6.03 16.38
CA ARG A 167 8.01 6.69 17.03
C ARG A 167 6.72 5.89 16.99
N ALA A 168 6.60 4.89 16.12
CA ALA A 168 5.46 3.99 16.06
C ALA A 168 5.58 2.76 16.97
N ALA A 169 6.74 2.57 17.61
CA ALA A 169 7.04 1.43 18.49
C ALA A 169 7.12 1.80 20.00
N LEU A 170 6.83 3.06 20.37
CA LEU A 170 6.62 3.54 21.74
C LEU A 170 5.18 4.01 21.92
#